data_c0bd54e655af51928b3812a2eec77d8e
#
_entry.id   c0bd54e655af51928b3812a2eec77d8e
#
_cell.length_a   1.000
_cell.length_b   1.000
_cell.length_c   1.000
_cell.angle_alpha   90.00
_cell.angle_beta   90.00
_cell.angle_gamma   90.00
#
_symmetry.space_group_name_H-M   'P 1'
#
loop_
_entity.id
_entity.type
_entity.pdbx_description
1 polymer ?
#
loop_
_entity_poly.entity_id
_entity_poly.type
_entity_poly.pdbx_seq_one_letter_code
_entity_poly.pdbx_strand_id
1 'polypeptide(L)'
;MRTIKFEKMLTDLKKTIDRKEIDLLPPYVFTGEVKVIEEERQVGEAADFLSKHTCLGFDTETRPAFRKGEIYKVSLLQLAVPERVFLIRLNKCGFQ
;
A
#
# COMPACT_ATOMS: atom_id res chain seq x y z
N MET A 1 2.56 12.30 -26.11
CA MET A 1 3.92 11.78 -25.94
C MET A 1 4.07 10.93 -24.69
N ARG A 2 3.65 11.42 -23.54
CA ARG A 2 3.69 10.63 -22.30
C ARG A 2 2.87 9.36 -22.39
N THR A 3 1.71 9.41 -23.04
CA THR A 3 0.81 8.26 -23.21
C THR A 3 1.49 7.13 -23.99
N ILE A 4 2.23 7.46 -25.06
CA ILE A 4 2.93 6.46 -25.87
C ILE A 4 4.02 5.77 -25.06
N LYS A 5 4.79 6.52 -24.25
CA LYS A 5 5.81 5.95 -23.38
C LYS A 5 5.22 5.01 -22.34
N PHE A 6 4.08 5.40 -21.76
CA PHE A 6 3.40 4.60 -20.76
C PHE A 6 2.88 3.29 -21.36
N GLU A 7 2.24 3.34 -22.50
CA GLU A 7 1.75 2.16 -23.21
C GLU A 7 2.88 1.19 -23.54
N LYS A 8 4.00 1.71 -24.06
CA LYS A 8 5.17 0.88 -24.36
C LYS A 8 5.71 0.23 -23.10
N MET A 9 5.78 0.97 -22.00
CA MET A 9 6.23 0.44 -20.72
C MET A 9 5.34 -0.72 -20.27
N LEU A 10 4.01 -0.58 -20.39
CA LEU A 10 3.08 -1.63 -20.01
C LEU A 10 3.23 -2.89 -20.86
N THR A 11 3.46 -2.73 -22.18
CA THR A 11 3.65 -3.88 -23.06
C THR A 11 4.99 -4.58 -22.85
N ASP A 12 5.99 -3.84 -22.35
CA ASP A 12 7.32 -4.39 -22.08
C ASP A 12 7.42 -5.08 -20.71
N LEU A 13 6.38 -4.95 -19.88
CA LEU A 13 6.38 -5.60 -18.57
C LEU A 13 6.24 -7.11 -18.69
N LYS A 14 7.08 -7.83 -17.98
CA LYS A 14 6.97 -9.28 -17.87
C LYS A 14 5.80 -9.64 -16.99
N LYS A 15 5.10 -10.73 -17.33
CA LYS A 15 4.00 -11.24 -16.51
C LYS A 15 4.48 -11.88 -15.22
N THR A 16 5.70 -12.42 -15.22
CA THR A 16 6.30 -13.08 -14.07
C THR A 16 7.75 -12.66 -13.97
N ILE A 17 8.30 -12.76 -12.77
CA ILE A 17 9.70 -12.53 -12.51
C ILE A 17 10.30 -13.75 -11.84
N ASP A 18 11.46 -14.18 -12.30
CA ASP A 18 12.22 -15.29 -11.77
C ASP A 18 12.88 -14.87 -10.44
N ARG A 19 13.00 -15.81 -9.50
CA ARG A 19 13.63 -15.54 -8.21
C ARG A 19 15.06 -15.04 -8.35
N LYS A 20 15.81 -15.57 -9.32
CA LYS A 20 17.16 -15.12 -9.60
C LYS A 20 17.21 -13.65 -10.02
N GLU A 21 16.24 -13.22 -10.81
CA GLU A 21 16.11 -11.82 -11.21
C GLU A 21 15.78 -10.93 -10.04
N ILE A 22 14.88 -11.38 -9.16
CA ILE A 22 14.53 -10.65 -7.94
C ILE A 22 15.76 -10.45 -7.06
N ASP A 23 16.56 -11.51 -6.87
CA ASP A 23 17.74 -11.48 -6.02
C ASP A 23 18.80 -10.51 -6.53
N LEU A 24 18.80 -10.22 -7.83
CA LEU A 24 19.74 -9.28 -8.45
C LEU A 24 19.29 -7.82 -8.32
N LEU A 25 18.01 -7.58 -7.98
CA LEU A 25 17.50 -6.23 -7.82
C LEU A 25 17.99 -5.63 -6.51
N PRO A 26 18.33 -4.32 -6.50
CA PRO A 26 18.68 -3.67 -5.26
C PRO A 26 17.48 -3.62 -4.33
N PRO A 27 17.67 -3.83 -3.01
CA PRO A 27 16.55 -3.73 -2.08
C PRO A 27 16.05 -2.29 -2.02
N TYR A 28 14.72 -2.13 -1.97
CA TYR A 28 14.11 -0.83 -1.75
C TYR A 28 13.90 -0.64 -0.26
N VAL A 29 14.42 0.47 0.26
CA VAL A 29 14.21 0.85 1.66
C VAL A 29 13.42 2.15 1.67
N PHE A 30 12.25 2.14 2.32
CA PHE A 30 11.45 3.35 2.47
C PHE A 30 12.13 4.28 3.48
N THR A 31 12.38 5.52 3.05
CA THR A 31 13.07 6.53 3.87
C THR A 31 12.17 7.69 4.28
N GLY A 32 10.91 7.66 3.88
CA GLY A 32 9.95 8.72 4.19
C GLY A 32 9.35 8.61 5.58
N GLU A 33 8.31 9.40 5.81
CA GLU A 33 7.60 9.41 7.08
C GLU A 33 6.57 8.29 7.14
N VAL A 34 6.48 7.61 8.29
CA VAL A 34 5.45 6.61 8.56
C VAL A 34 4.50 7.18 9.60
N LYS A 35 3.22 7.27 9.26
CA LYS A 35 2.17 7.73 10.16
C LYS A 35 1.21 6.62 10.50
N VAL A 36 1.05 6.32 11.79
CA VAL A 36 0.06 5.38 12.28
C VAL A 36 -1.22 6.14 12.59
N ILE A 37 -2.32 5.71 12.00
CA ILE A 37 -3.64 6.32 12.15
C ILE A 37 -4.50 5.45 13.05
N GLU A 38 -4.89 5.97 14.20
CA GLU A 38 -5.68 5.25 15.20
C GLU A 38 -6.98 5.97 15.57
N GLU A 39 -7.18 7.18 15.05
CA GLU A 39 -8.38 8.00 15.34
C GLU A 39 -9.08 8.39 14.06
N GLU A 40 -10.41 8.41 14.12
CA GLU A 40 -11.23 8.73 12.95
C GLU A 40 -10.90 10.08 12.32
N ARG A 41 -10.64 11.11 13.14
CA ARG A 41 -10.29 12.44 12.62
C ARG A 41 -9.01 12.44 11.79
N GLN A 42 -8.07 11.56 12.13
CA GLN A 42 -6.80 11.46 11.40
C GLN A 42 -6.98 10.86 10.00
N VAL A 43 -8.04 10.08 9.81
CA VAL A 43 -8.39 9.52 8.50
C VAL A 43 -8.69 10.65 7.51
N GLY A 44 -9.44 11.67 7.94
CA GLY A 44 -9.74 12.83 7.12
C GLY A 44 -8.48 13.59 6.70
N GLU A 45 -7.57 13.78 7.63
CA GLU A 45 -6.29 14.45 7.35
C GLU A 45 -5.44 13.66 6.35
N ALA A 46 -5.40 12.33 6.52
CA ALA A 46 -4.69 11.44 5.60
C ALA A 46 -5.33 11.49 4.20
N ALA A 47 -6.65 11.47 4.13
CA ALA A 47 -7.38 11.54 2.86
C ALA A 47 -7.09 12.85 2.13
N ASP A 48 -7.06 13.98 2.84
CA ASP A 48 -6.74 15.27 2.26
C ASP A 48 -5.33 15.29 1.69
N PHE A 49 -4.37 14.75 2.44
CA PHE A 49 -2.99 14.66 1.97
C PHE A 49 -2.87 13.78 0.72
N LEU A 50 -3.48 12.60 0.77
CA LEU A 50 -3.39 11.63 -0.31
C LEU A 50 -4.13 12.07 -1.58
N SER A 51 -5.20 12.85 -1.43
CA SER A 51 -5.99 13.32 -2.58
C SER A 51 -5.21 14.24 -3.51
N LYS A 52 -4.10 14.78 -3.06
CA LYS A 52 -3.21 15.62 -3.87
C LYS A 52 -2.28 14.82 -4.77
N HIS A 53 -2.30 13.52 -4.65
CA HIS A 53 -1.43 12.62 -5.40
C HIS A 53 -2.24 11.87 -6.45
N THR A 54 -1.63 11.60 -7.60
CA THR A 54 -2.29 10.91 -8.71
C THR A 54 -2.10 9.40 -8.67
N CYS A 55 -1.18 8.92 -7.86
CA CYS A 55 -0.88 7.49 -7.76
C CYS A 55 -0.59 7.13 -6.31
N LEU A 56 -1.25 6.08 -5.83
CA LEU A 56 -1.08 5.59 -4.47
C LEU A 56 -0.73 4.11 -4.52
N GLY A 57 0.17 3.69 -3.62
CA GLY A 57 0.33 2.29 -3.30
C GLY A 57 -0.64 1.90 -2.19
N PHE A 58 -1.16 0.68 -2.20
CA PHE A 58 -1.97 0.21 -1.09
C PHE A 58 -1.74 -1.26 -0.82
N ASP A 59 -1.97 -1.64 0.42
CA ASP A 59 -1.95 -3.02 0.85
C ASP A 59 -2.87 -3.17 2.06
N THR A 60 -3.29 -4.39 2.33
CA THR A 60 -4.15 -4.69 3.48
C THR A 60 -3.61 -5.90 4.22
N GLU A 61 -3.80 -5.90 5.54
CA GLU A 61 -3.40 -7.01 6.39
C GLU A 61 -4.56 -7.45 7.27
N THR A 62 -4.69 -8.74 7.45
CA THR A 62 -5.65 -9.34 8.37
C THR A 62 -4.91 -10.03 9.49
N ARG A 63 -5.59 -10.26 10.60
CA ARG A 63 -5.08 -11.11 11.65
C ARG A 63 -4.94 -12.54 11.11
N PRO A 64 -3.81 -13.25 11.35
CA PRO A 64 -3.67 -14.64 10.90
C PRO A 64 -4.74 -15.55 11.47
N ALA A 65 -5.29 -16.44 10.65
CA ALA A 65 -6.23 -17.47 11.07
C ALA A 65 -5.47 -18.79 11.24
N PHE A 66 -5.32 -19.23 12.50
CA PHE A 66 -4.58 -20.47 12.83
C PHE A 66 -5.48 -21.68 12.94
N ARG A 67 -6.80 -21.50 12.97
CA ARG A 67 -7.78 -22.57 13.05
C ARG A 67 -8.61 -22.62 11.78
N LYS A 68 -8.92 -23.84 11.35
CA LYS A 68 -9.79 -24.03 10.20
C LYS A 68 -11.16 -23.39 10.44
N GLY A 69 -11.62 -22.62 9.48
CA GLY A 69 -12.91 -21.93 9.56
C GLY A 69 -12.86 -20.54 10.20
N GLU A 70 -11.72 -20.13 10.77
CA GLU A 70 -11.58 -18.77 11.28
C GLU A 70 -11.45 -17.80 10.10
N ILE A 71 -12.24 -16.72 10.14
CA ILE A 71 -12.19 -15.65 9.16
C ILE A 71 -12.13 -14.34 9.93
N TYR A 72 -11.11 -13.51 9.64
CA TYR A 72 -10.96 -12.20 10.25
C TYR A 72 -11.11 -11.11 9.22
N LYS A 73 -11.67 -10.00 9.62
CA LYS A 73 -11.77 -8.81 8.78
C LYS A 73 -10.40 -8.16 8.63
N VAL A 74 -10.23 -7.40 7.57
CA VAL A 74 -9.03 -6.57 7.38
C VAL A 74 -8.91 -5.62 8.55
N SER A 75 -7.74 -5.61 9.18
CA SER A 75 -7.47 -4.79 10.36
C SER A 75 -6.54 -3.61 10.08
N LEU A 76 -5.71 -3.72 9.06
CA LEU A 76 -4.75 -2.67 8.69
C LEU A 76 -4.88 -2.36 7.21
N LEU A 77 -5.01 -1.08 6.91
CA LEU A 77 -4.94 -0.55 5.54
C LEU A 77 -3.68 0.30 5.43
N GLN A 78 -2.84 0.00 4.46
CA GLN A 78 -1.63 0.76 4.19
C GLN A 78 -1.81 1.56 2.90
N LEU A 79 -1.59 2.86 2.99
CA LEU A 79 -1.64 3.76 1.83
C LEU A 79 -0.33 4.54 1.76
N ALA A 80 0.27 4.54 0.58
CA ALA A 80 1.61 5.08 0.42
C ALA A 80 1.74 6.01 -0.78
N VAL A 81 2.50 7.06 -0.57
CA VAL A 81 3.09 7.89 -1.61
C VAL A 81 4.60 7.88 -1.38
N PRO A 82 5.43 8.35 -2.34
CA PRO A 82 6.88 8.24 -2.16
C PRO A 82 7.43 8.83 -0.88
N GLU A 83 6.86 9.92 -0.39
CA GLU A 83 7.35 10.63 0.80
C GLU A 83 6.69 10.21 2.12
N ARG A 84 5.59 9.44 2.07
CA ARG A 84 4.85 9.12 3.30
C ARG A 84 4.02 7.86 3.17
N VAL A 85 3.96 7.08 4.24
CA VAL A 85 3.11 5.90 4.36
C VAL A 85 2.15 6.10 5.52
N PHE A 86 0.87 5.82 5.30
CA PHE A 86 -0.16 5.81 6.35
C PHE A 86 -0.52 4.37 6.68
N LEU A 87 -0.41 4.02 7.95
CA LEU A 87 -0.83 2.73 8.48
C LEU A 87 -2.13 2.95 9.25
N ILE A 88 -3.25 2.61 8.64
CA ILE A 88 -4.59 2.90 9.20
C ILE A 88 -5.10 1.66 9.91
N ARG A 89 -5.24 1.76 11.22
CA ARG A 89 -5.78 0.68 12.06
C ARG A 89 -7.31 0.78 12.02
N LEU A 90 -7.94 0.01 11.14
CA LEU A 90 -9.35 0.13 10.82
C LEU A 90 -10.27 -0.05 12.02
N ASN A 91 -9.96 -1.00 12.91
CA ASN A 91 -10.75 -1.23 14.10
C ASN A 91 -10.67 -0.09 15.13
N LYS A 92 -9.65 0.74 15.05
CA LYS A 92 -9.50 1.92 15.92
C LYS A 92 -10.18 3.15 15.33
N CYS A 93 -10.40 3.16 14.01
CA CYS A 93 -10.95 4.30 13.28
C CYS A 93 -12.45 4.16 12.98
N GLY A 94 -13.12 3.17 13.53
CA GLY A 94 -14.56 3.01 13.35
C GLY A 94 -15.01 2.28 12.10
N PHE A 95 -14.11 1.61 11.40
CA PHE A 95 -14.44 0.87 10.17
C PHE A 95 -14.74 -0.61 10.42
N GLN A 96 -15.40 -0.90 11.45
CA GLN A 96 -15.74 -2.29 11.81
C GLN A 96 -17.12 -2.70 11.32
#